data_a8448e627577bd79672dd5855e6fd55f
#
_entry.id   a8448e627577bd79672dd5855e6fd55f
#
_cell.length_a   1.000
_cell.length_b   1.000
_cell.length_c   1.000
_cell.angle_alpha   90.00
_cell.angle_beta   90.00
_cell.angle_gamma   90.00
#
_symmetry.space_group_name_H-M   'P 1'
#
loop_
_entity.id
_entity.type
_entity.pdbx_description
1 polymer ?
#
loop_
_entity_poly.entity_id
_entity_poly.type
_entity_poly.pdbx_seq_one_letter_code
_entity_poly.pdbx_strand_id
1 'polypeptide(L)'
;WRLKAEDKLEGYQKIMFEKRLPEELYDTATDPHELNNLAQNPDFIDQLSKMRQEMEKWQAKYDEMGQIPEEIMVRQWYPEGKQKQTAKPVMIPIAPHSDYHPGQSATDIGGTYDVPILVQLNCSTQGASIAYQIEDNNHWNLYTEPIRLTSGTTTIRTKAIRIGYKESGEKIA
;
A
#
# COMPACT_ATOMS: atom_id res chain seq x y z
N TRP A 1 -3.11 -24.84 -3.92
CA TRP A 1 -3.07 -25.04 -5.38
C TRP A 1 -2.62 -26.47 -5.76
N ARG A 2 -1.60 -27.06 -5.11
CA ARG A 2 -1.11 -28.40 -5.42
C ARG A 2 -2.23 -29.45 -5.28
N LEU A 3 -2.94 -29.50 -4.16
CA LEU A 3 -4.03 -30.46 -3.93
C LEU A 3 -5.17 -30.29 -4.93
N LYS A 4 -5.47 -29.05 -5.37
CA LYS A 4 -6.43 -28.79 -6.44
C LYS A 4 -5.97 -29.37 -7.78
N ALA A 5 -4.70 -29.16 -8.13
CA ALA A 5 -4.13 -29.66 -9.38
C ALA A 5 -4.08 -31.21 -9.44
N GLU A 6 -3.96 -31.84 -8.26
CA GLU A 6 -3.95 -33.30 -8.08
C GLU A 6 -5.35 -33.90 -7.88
N ASP A 7 -6.42 -33.08 -7.91
CA ASP A 7 -7.81 -33.45 -7.60
C ASP A 7 -7.97 -34.15 -6.23
N LYS A 8 -7.19 -33.68 -5.25
CA LYS A 8 -7.15 -34.23 -3.87
C LYS A 8 -7.78 -33.32 -2.83
N LEU A 9 -8.57 -32.33 -3.26
CA LEU A 9 -9.31 -31.49 -2.31
C LEU A 9 -10.49 -32.27 -1.71
N GLU A 10 -10.61 -32.23 -0.38
CA GLU A 10 -11.68 -32.89 0.35
C GLU A 10 -12.51 -31.91 1.19
N GLY A 11 -13.81 -32.18 1.33
CA GLY A 11 -14.72 -31.44 2.18
C GLY A 11 -14.64 -29.93 1.97
N TYR A 12 -14.41 -29.20 3.06
CA TYR A 12 -14.41 -27.72 3.08
C TYR A 12 -13.27 -27.08 2.24
N GLN A 13 -12.23 -27.84 1.93
CA GLN A 13 -11.14 -27.33 1.08
C GLN A 13 -11.65 -26.96 -0.31
N LYS A 14 -12.72 -27.58 -0.79
CA LYS A 14 -13.33 -27.28 -2.10
C LYS A 14 -13.96 -25.91 -2.14
N ILE A 15 -14.59 -25.47 -1.05
CA ILE A 15 -15.31 -24.20 -0.94
C ILE A 15 -14.43 -23.01 -1.37
N MET A 16 -13.12 -23.06 -1.03
CA MET A 16 -12.17 -22.00 -1.38
C MET A 16 -11.93 -21.87 -2.89
N PHE A 17 -12.30 -22.86 -3.68
CA PHE A 17 -12.06 -22.92 -5.12
C PHE A 17 -13.35 -22.94 -5.94
N GLU A 18 -14.49 -22.96 -5.29
CA GLU A 18 -15.78 -22.88 -5.95
C GLU A 18 -16.13 -21.44 -6.33
N LYS A 19 -17.06 -21.30 -7.27
CA LYS A 19 -17.56 -19.99 -7.64
C LYS A 19 -18.37 -19.42 -6.49
N ARG A 20 -17.98 -18.25 -5.99
CA ARG A 20 -18.72 -17.52 -4.97
C ARG A 20 -20.11 -17.15 -5.49
N LEU A 21 -21.11 -17.34 -4.61
CA LEU A 21 -22.46 -16.85 -4.87
C LEU A 21 -22.50 -15.33 -4.66
N PRO A 22 -23.45 -14.62 -5.30
CA PRO A 22 -23.61 -13.17 -5.11
C PRO A 22 -23.91 -12.78 -3.66
N GLU A 23 -24.51 -13.70 -2.90
CA GLU A 23 -24.88 -13.49 -1.50
C GLU A 23 -24.62 -14.75 -0.70
N GLU A 24 -24.17 -14.55 0.50
CA GLU A 24 -23.93 -15.62 1.48
C GLU A 24 -24.54 -15.18 2.82
N LEU A 25 -25.23 -16.09 3.49
CA LEU A 25 -25.84 -15.89 4.81
C LEU A 25 -25.48 -17.07 5.70
N TYR A 26 -24.98 -16.80 6.90
CA TYR A 26 -24.56 -17.82 7.86
C TYR A 26 -25.11 -17.53 9.25
N ASP A 27 -25.50 -18.55 9.96
CA ASP A 27 -25.76 -18.49 11.40
C ASP A 27 -24.48 -18.82 12.16
N THR A 28 -23.68 -17.83 12.45
CA THR A 28 -22.36 -18.00 13.09
C THR A 28 -22.42 -18.58 14.51
N ALA A 29 -23.61 -18.61 15.15
CA ALA A 29 -23.78 -19.24 16.44
C ALA A 29 -23.80 -20.78 16.33
N THR A 30 -24.40 -21.31 15.27
CA THR A 30 -24.52 -22.76 15.02
C THR A 30 -23.48 -23.25 13.99
N ASP A 31 -23.00 -22.37 13.13
CA ASP A 31 -22.01 -22.62 12.09
C ASP A 31 -20.86 -21.60 12.17
N PRO A 32 -19.97 -21.72 13.17
CA PRO A 32 -18.88 -20.73 13.38
C PRO A 32 -17.81 -20.73 12.28
N HIS A 33 -17.83 -21.70 11.38
CA HIS A 33 -16.91 -21.79 10.25
C HIS A 33 -17.53 -21.37 8.92
N GLU A 34 -18.80 -20.92 8.92
CA GLU A 34 -19.51 -20.44 7.73
C GLU A 34 -19.50 -21.43 6.57
N LEU A 35 -19.83 -22.69 6.86
CA LEU A 35 -19.79 -23.79 5.89
C LEU A 35 -21.14 -24.04 5.21
N ASN A 36 -22.24 -23.62 5.85
CA ASN A 36 -23.59 -23.84 5.36
C ASN A 36 -24.26 -22.52 5.00
N ASN A 37 -24.20 -22.16 3.71
CA ASN A 37 -24.82 -20.93 3.22
C ASN A 37 -26.36 -21.04 3.22
N LEU A 38 -27.02 -20.22 4.02
CA LEU A 38 -28.47 -20.15 4.21
C LEU A 38 -29.16 -19.16 3.26
N ALA A 39 -28.43 -18.47 2.36
CA ALA A 39 -29.01 -17.43 1.50
C ALA A 39 -30.13 -17.95 0.57
N GLN A 40 -30.17 -19.24 0.28
CA GLN A 40 -31.22 -19.87 -0.52
C GLN A 40 -32.27 -20.64 0.30
N ASN A 41 -32.15 -20.65 1.63
CA ASN A 41 -33.08 -21.31 2.50
C ASN A 41 -34.31 -20.43 2.73
N PRO A 42 -35.56 -20.92 2.41
CA PRO A 42 -36.78 -20.16 2.56
C PRO A 42 -37.06 -19.68 3.99
N ASP A 43 -36.59 -20.38 5.01
CA ASP A 43 -36.81 -20.04 6.41
C ASP A 43 -36.05 -18.75 6.82
N PHE A 44 -35.03 -18.35 6.05
CA PHE A 44 -34.19 -17.20 6.31
C PHE A 44 -34.43 -16.04 5.35
N ILE A 45 -35.43 -16.12 4.46
CA ILE A 45 -35.65 -15.11 3.40
C ILE A 45 -35.94 -13.71 3.97
N ASP A 46 -36.69 -13.66 5.08
CA ASP A 46 -37.01 -12.39 5.75
C ASP A 46 -35.78 -11.76 6.40
N GLN A 47 -34.90 -12.59 6.97
CA GLN A 47 -33.65 -12.13 7.56
C GLN A 47 -32.71 -11.61 6.47
N LEU A 48 -32.57 -12.34 5.39
CA LEU A 48 -31.75 -11.93 4.23
C LEU A 48 -32.26 -10.60 3.65
N SER A 49 -33.58 -10.44 3.51
CA SER A 49 -34.19 -9.22 3.01
C SER A 49 -33.90 -8.01 3.91
N LYS A 50 -33.99 -8.18 5.23
CA LYS A 50 -33.64 -7.12 6.19
C LYS A 50 -32.16 -6.72 6.06
N MET A 51 -31.27 -7.68 5.97
CA MET A 51 -29.83 -7.42 5.85
C MET A 51 -29.48 -6.72 4.53
N ARG A 52 -30.14 -7.06 3.41
CA ARG A 52 -30.00 -6.33 2.14
C ARG A 52 -30.41 -4.87 2.30
N GLN A 53 -31.56 -4.58 2.90
CA GLN A 53 -32.03 -3.22 3.12
C GLN A 53 -31.07 -2.41 3.99
N GLU A 54 -30.50 -3.00 5.03
CA GLU A 54 -29.51 -2.31 5.86
C GLU A 54 -28.19 -2.08 5.11
N MET A 55 -27.75 -3.02 4.28
CA MET A 55 -26.58 -2.83 3.40
C MET A 55 -26.81 -1.70 2.40
N GLU A 56 -27.96 -1.65 1.74
CA GLU A 56 -28.32 -0.59 0.80
C GLU A 56 -28.32 0.79 1.47
N LYS A 57 -28.88 0.89 2.68
CA LYS A 57 -28.84 2.14 3.47
C LYS A 57 -27.42 2.55 3.82
N TRP A 58 -26.59 1.58 4.20
CA TRP A 58 -25.19 1.81 4.53
C TRP A 58 -24.41 2.30 3.32
N GLN A 59 -24.55 1.64 2.17
CA GLN A 59 -23.90 2.01 0.91
C GLN A 59 -24.30 3.44 0.47
N ALA A 60 -25.61 3.74 0.52
CA ALA A 60 -26.11 5.08 0.20
C ALA A 60 -25.56 6.18 1.13
N LYS A 61 -25.35 5.84 2.42
CA LYS A 61 -24.85 6.78 3.41
C LYS A 61 -23.37 7.11 3.24
N TYR A 62 -22.56 6.13 2.82
CA TYR A 62 -21.10 6.25 2.81
C TYR A 62 -20.51 6.39 1.40
N ASP A 63 -21.35 6.56 0.38
CA ASP A 63 -20.91 6.70 -1.03
C ASP A 63 -19.86 5.64 -1.42
N GLU A 64 -20.24 4.39 -1.18
CA GLU A 64 -19.35 3.24 -1.30
C GLU A 64 -18.90 3.04 -2.75
N MET A 65 -17.59 2.98 -2.96
CA MET A 65 -16.98 2.94 -4.30
C MET A 65 -17.03 1.56 -4.99
N GLY A 66 -17.31 0.49 -4.27
CA GLY A 66 -17.30 -0.87 -4.80
C GLY A 66 -18.34 -1.15 -5.89
N GLN A 67 -19.35 -0.27 -6.04
CA GLN A 67 -20.34 -0.36 -7.11
C GLN A 67 -19.94 0.43 -8.37
N ILE A 68 -18.89 1.25 -8.27
CA ILE A 68 -18.41 2.02 -9.43
C ILE A 68 -17.58 1.08 -10.30
N PRO A 69 -17.91 0.90 -11.59
CA PRO A 69 -17.08 0.13 -12.50
C PRO A 69 -15.64 0.64 -12.49
N GLU A 70 -14.66 -0.27 -12.41
CA GLU A 70 -13.23 0.07 -12.29
C GLU A 70 -12.77 1.04 -13.38
N GLU A 71 -13.27 0.90 -14.60
CA GLU A 71 -12.97 1.79 -15.72
C GLU A 71 -13.34 3.25 -15.43
N ILE A 72 -14.49 3.47 -14.76
CA ILE A 72 -14.97 4.82 -14.40
C ILE A 72 -14.09 5.37 -13.29
N MET A 73 -13.79 4.56 -12.27
CA MET A 73 -12.94 4.90 -11.15
C MET A 73 -11.52 5.28 -11.62
N VAL A 74 -10.94 4.47 -12.52
CA VAL A 74 -9.63 4.76 -13.14
C VAL A 74 -9.64 6.07 -13.92
N ARG A 75 -10.71 6.36 -14.69
CA ARG A 75 -10.83 7.64 -15.40
C ARG A 75 -10.93 8.85 -14.47
N GLN A 76 -11.59 8.70 -13.32
CA GLN A 76 -11.66 9.74 -12.30
C GLN A 76 -10.31 9.99 -11.64
N TRP A 77 -9.56 8.93 -11.36
CA TRP A 77 -8.24 9.04 -10.73
C TRP A 77 -7.15 9.52 -11.68
N TYR A 78 -7.28 9.20 -12.96
CA TYR A 78 -6.31 9.57 -13.99
C TYR A 78 -7.01 10.35 -15.12
N PRO A 79 -7.39 11.61 -14.90
CA PRO A 79 -7.94 12.44 -15.96
C PRO A 79 -6.99 12.44 -17.16
N GLU A 80 -7.52 12.27 -18.36
CA GLU A 80 -6.75 12.16 -19.61
C GLU A 80 -5.83 10.93 -19.69
N GLY A 81 -6.00 9.92 -18.81
CA GLY A 81 -5.13 8.74 -18.77
C GLY A 81 -3.71 9.01 -18.28
N LYS A 82 -3.45 10.19 -17.72
CA LYS A 82 -2.12 10.57 -17.24
C LYS A 82 -1.95 10.27 -15.75
N GLN A 83 -1.15 9.26 -15.44
CA GLN A 83 -0.74 8.96 -14.09
C GLN A 83 0.29 9.99 -13.60
N LYS A 84 0.04 10.61 -12.45
CA LYS A 84 1.00 11.52 -11.80
C LYS A 84 2.28 10.77 -11.43
N GLN A 85 3.41 11.47 -11.41
CA GLN A 85 4.68 10.91 -10.98
C GLN A 85 4.98 11.32 -9.54
N THR A 86 5.48 10.37 -8.75
CA THR A 86 5.99 10.64 -7.41
C THR A 86 7.22 11.53 -7.50
N ALA A 87 7.33 12.53 -6.64
CA ALA A 87 8.50 13.39 -6.58
C ALA A 87 9.73 12.59 -6.16
N LYS A 88 10.90 12.97 -6.68
CA LYS A 88 12.17 12.40 -6.23
C LYS A 88 12.39 12.72 -4.75
N PRO A 89 12.89 11.77 -3.95
CA PRO A 89 13.29 12.07 -2.58
C PRO A 89 14.42 13.10 -2.53
N VAL A 90 14.47 13.85 -1.44
CA VAL A 90 15.60 14.70 -1.08
C VAL A 90 16.34 14.04 0.10
N MET A 91 17.65 14.21 0.14
CA MET A 91 18.53 13.75 1.20
C MET A 91 18.93 14.96 2.05
N ILE A 92 18.68 14.87 3.34
CA ILE A 92 18.93 15.96 4.29
C ILE A 92 19.98 15.49 5.28
N PRO A 93 21.26 15.90 5.13
CA PRO A 93 22.29 15.58 6.09
C PRO A 93 22.07 16.37 7.39
N ILE A 94 22.14 15.67 8.52
CA ILE A 94 22.00 16.24 9.86
C ILE A 94 23.30 15.97 10.62
N ALA A 95 24.21 16.93 10.60
CA ALA A 95 25.45 16.85 11.34
C ALA A 95 25.28 17.41 12.76
N PRO A 96 26.00 16.88 13.77
CA PRO A 96 25.91 17.33 15.16
C PRO A 96 26.23 18.83 15.36
N HIS A 97 27.04 19.39 14.50
CA HIS A 97 27.51 20.79 14.55
C HIS A 97 27.37 21.45 13.17
N SER A 98 26.21 21.28 12.53
CA SER A 98 25.99 21.94 11.23
C SER A 98 25.80 23.45 11.46
N ASP A 99 26.50 24.27 10.69
CA ASP A 99 26.27 25.71 10.58
C ASP A 99 24.94 26.01 9.84
N TYR A 100 24.01 25.05 9.89
CA TYR A 100 22.71 25.22 9.27
C TYR A 100 21.93 26.33 9.97
N HIS A 101 21.71 27.41 9.26
CA HIS A 101 20.87 28.52 9.71
C HIS A 101 19.42 28.32 9.19
N PRO A 102 18.40 28.58 10.03
CA PRO A 102 17.02 28.58 9.56
C PRO A 102 16.86 29.48 8.34
N GLY A 103 16.31 28.91 7.26
CA GLY A 103 16.13 29.61 5.97
C GLY A 103 17.15 29.24 4.88
N GLN A 104 18.19 28.49 5.17
CA GLN A 104 19.02 27.86 4.14
C GLN A 104 18.36 26.59 3.65
N SER A 105 18.35 26.39 2.32
CA SER A 105 17.93 25.12 1.73
C SER A 105 18.96 24.05 2.07
N ALA A 106 18.49 22.89 2.59
CA ALA A 106 19.36 21.75 2.73
C ALA A 106 19.93 21.36 1.36
N THR A 107 21.25 21.15 1.30
CA THR A 107 21.89 20.65 0.08
C THR A 107 21.62 19.14 -0.03
N ASP A 108 20.98 18.73 -1.10
CA ASP A 108 20.62 17.32 -1.37
C ASP A 108 21.55 16.66 -2.40
N ILE A 109 22.74 17.21 -2.60
CA ILE A 109 23.71 16.81 -3.63
C ILE A 109 24.93 16.05 -3.07
N GLY A 110 24.87 15.65 -1.82
CA GLY A 110 26.03 15.06 -1.12
C GLY A 110 26.96 16.13 -0.54
N GLY A 111 28.11 15.74 -0.03
CA GLY A 111 29.10 16.63 0.56
C GLY A 111 30.04 15.93 1.52
N THR A 112 30.94 16.71 2.13
CA THR A 112 31.83 16.24 3.19
C THR A 112 31.35 16.79 4.52
N TYR A 113 31.20 15.89 5.50
CA TYR A 113 30.61 16.20 6.81
C TYR A 113 31.44 15.60 7.93
N ASP A 114 31.37 16.21 9.10
CA ASP A 114 31.89 15.60 10.31
C ASP A 114 31.03 14.37 10.71
N VAL A 115 31.67 13.31 11.12
CA VAL A 115 30.98 12.05 11.50
C VAL A 115 30.92 11.91 13.03
N PRO A 116 29.88 11.23 13.56
CA PRO A 116 28.80 10.58 12.84
C PRO A 116 27.76 11.55 12.28
N ILE A 117 27.21 11.25 11.11
CA ILE A 117 26.13 12.03 10.51
C ILE A 117 24.87 11.17 10.34
N LEU A 118 23.71 11.80 10.44
CA LEU A 118 22.44 11.21 10.05
C LEU A 118 21.98 11.77 8.72
N VAL A 119 21.50 10.91 7.83
CA VAL A 119 20.88 11.33 6.57
C VAL A 119 19.39 11.04 6.64
N GLN A 120 18.60 12.10 6.68
CA GLN A 120 17.14 11.99 6.60
C GLN A 120 16.70 12.03 5.15
N LEU A 121 15.77 11.15 4.77
CA LEU A 121 15.13 11.15 3.46
C LEU A 121 13.73 11.73 3.58
N ASN A 122 13.34 12.57 2.63
CA ASN A 122 12.01 13.14 2.56
C ASN A 122 11.51 13.16 1.11
N CYS A 123 10.18 13.06 0.93
CA CYS A 123 9.54 13.16 -0.37
C CYS A 123 8.38 14.15 -0.28
N SER A 124 8.32 15.11 -1.20
CA SER A 124 7.25 16.12 -1.25
C SER A 124 5.89 15.54 -1.68
N THR A 125 5.86 14.33 -2.26
CA THR A 125 4.60 13.65 -2.54
C THR A 125 4.07 13.03 -1.25
N GLN A 126 3.02 13.61 -0.70
CA GLN A 126 2.39 13.12 0.54
C GLN A 126 1.97 11.65 0.40
N GLY A 127 2.26 10.82 1.40
CA GLY A 127 1.93 9.40 1.44
C GLY A 127 2.80 8.52 0.55
N ALA A 128 3.94 9.03 0.06
CA ALA A 128 4.91 8.23 -0.66
C ALA A 128 5.77 7.42 0.32
N SER A 129 6.02 6.15 -0.04
CA SER A 129 7.06 5.34 0.58
C SER A 129 8.40 5.61 -0.10
N ILE A 130 9.48 5.67 0.70
CA ILE A 130 10.83 5.91 0.20
C ILE A 130 11.64 4.63 0.35
N ALA A 131 12.37 4.25 -0.68
CA ALA A 131 13.36 3.18 -0.66
C ALA A 131 14.76 3.74 -0.87
N TYR A 132 15.75 3.10 -0.26
CA TYR A 132 17.15 3.48 -0.42
C TYR A 132 18.07 2.28 -0.55
N GLN A 133 19.23 2.51 -1.16
CA GLN A 133 20.39 1.62 -1.21
C GLN A 133 21.60 2.34 -0.67
N ILE A 134 22.48 1.61 0.01
CA ILE A 134 23.82 2.07 0.38
C ILE A 134 24.81 1.29 -0.48
N GLU A 135 25.68 2.00 -1.16
CA GLU A 135 26.59 1.44 -2.17
C GLU A 135 25.82 0.63 -3.25
N ASP A 136 26.50 -0.08 -4.09
CA ASP A 136 25.91 -0.89 -5.18
C ASP A 136 25.53 -2.32 -4.73
N ASN A 137 24.82 -2.45 -3.62
CA ASN A 137 24.50 -3.75 -3.05
C ASN A 137 23.26 -4.46 -3.65
N ASN A 138 22.66 -3.91 -4.69
CA ASN A 138 21.47 -4.43 -5.38
C ASN A 138 20.24 -4.69 -4.49
N HIS A 139 20.25 -4.25 -3.23
CA HIS A 139 19.15 -4.41 -2.30
C HIS A 139 18.53 -3.07 -1.93
N TRP A 140 17.21 -2.93 -2.14
CA TRP A 140 16.45 -1.74 -1.73
C TRP A 140 15.86 -1.96 -0.35
N ASN A 141 16.17 -1.05 0.56
CA ASN A 141 15.62 -1.03 1.92
C ASN A 141 14.48 0.00 1.99
N LEU A 142 13.42 -0.33 2.71
CA LEU A 142 12.39 0.65 3.03
C LEU A 142 12.94 1.66 4.05
N TYR A 143 12.78 2.95 3.75
CA TYR A 143 13.20 4.00 4.66
C TYR A 143 12.17 4.17 5.79
N THR A 144 12.59 3.94 7.02
CA THR A 144 11.76 4.06 8.23
C THR A 144 12.39 4.97 9.28
N GLU A 145 13.72 5.20 9.20
CA GLU A 145 14.48 6.03 10.14
C GLU A 145 15.71 6.64 9.46
N PRO A 146 16.30 7.72 10.02
CA PRO A 146 17.49 8.34 9.47
C PRO A 146 18.67 7.37 9.36
N ILE A 147 19.35 7.41 8.23
CA ILE A 147 20.51 6.57 7.93
C ILE A 147 21.73 7.14 8.66
N ARG A 148 22.36 6.32 9.51
CA ARG A 148 23.56 6.73 10.26
C ARG A 148 24.83 6.36 9.50
N LEU A 149 25.66 7.35 9.20
CA LEU A 149 26.99 7.18 8.62
C LEU A 149 28.06 7.54 9.64
N THR A 150 29.08 6.69 9.80
CA THR A 150 30.08 6.80 10.87
C THR A 150 31.49 7.06 10.36
N SER A 151 31.79 6.78 9.09
CA SER A 151 33.11 6.98 8.49
C SER A 151 33.08 6.74 6.99
N GLY A 152 34.12 7.21 6.30
CA GLY A 152 34.39 6.90 4.88
C GLY A 152 33.50 7.67 3.90
N THR A 153 33.60 7.28 2.62
CA THR A 153 32.75 7.78 1.55
C THR A 153 31.62 6.76 1.34
N THR A 154 30.39 7.23 1.27
CA THR A 154 29.20 6.37 1.13
C THR A 154 28.32 6.95 0.03
N THR A 155 27.94 6.12 -0.94
CA THR A 155 26.96 6.48 -1.96
C THR A 155 25.57 6.01 -1.53
N ILE A 156 24.62 6.93 -1.49
CA ILE A 156 23.22 6.61 -1.23
C ILE A 156 22.41 6.82 -2.50
N ARG A 157 21.67 5.80 -2.90
CA ARG A 157 20.63 5.89 -3.93
C ARG A 157 19.26 5.87 -3.27
N THR A 158 18.33 6.68 -3.74
CA THR A 158 16.98 6.69 -3.21
C THR A 158 15.94 6.93 -4.29
N LYS A 159 14.77 6.35 -4.10
CA LYS A 159 13.59 6.53 -4.92
C LYS A 159 12.34 6.47 -4.07
N ALA A 160 11.22 6.94 -4.59
CA ALA A 160 9.95 6.94 -3.88
C ALA A 160 8.80 6.50 -4.78
N ILE A 161 7.77 5.93 -4.16
CA ILE A 161 6.52 5.58 -4.82
C ILE A 161 5.33 5.90 -3.92
N ARG A 162 4.31 6.51 -4.50
CA ARG A 162 2.98 6.59 -3.91
C ARG A 162 2.04 5.65 -4.67
N ILE A 163 1.19 4.93 -3.93
CA ILE A 163 0.14 4.11 -4.56
C ILE A 163 -0.69 4.99 -5.50
N GLY A 164 -0.90 4.51 -6.73
CA GLY A 164 -1.61 5.24 -7.77
C GLY A 164 -0.76 6.22 -8.58
N TYR A 165 0.52 6.44 -8.25
CA TYR A 165 1.45 7.29 -8.99
C TYR A 165 2.53 6.44 -9.66
N LYS A 166 3.16 6.96 -10.69
CA LYS A 166 4.41 6.39 -11.22
C LYS A 166 5.52 6.55 -10.18
N GLU A 167 6.43 5.58 -10.14
CA GLU A 167 7.64 5.66 -9.33
C GLU A 167 8.46 6.91 -9.69
N SER A 168 9.09 7.54 -8.71
CA SER A 168 9.99 8.66 -8.95
C SER A 168 11.22 8.21 -9.74
N GLY A 169 11.94 9.17 -10.34
CA GLY A 169 13.31 8.90 -10.74
C GLY A 169 14.21 8.69 -9.51
N GLU A 170 15.35 8.03 -9.72
CA GLU A 170 16.37 7.88 -8.68
C GLU A 170 17.08 9.19 -8.36
N LYS A 171 17.47 9.35 -7.10
CA LYS A 171 18.38 10.37 -6.61
C LYS A 171 19.61 9.67 -6.05
N ILE A 172 20.80 10.17 -6.39
CA ILE A 172 22.09 9.64 -5.97
C ILE A 172 22.90 10.79 -5.34
N ALA A 173 23.48 10.53 -4.19
CA ALA A 173 24.44 11.42 -3.52
C ALA A 173 25.47 10.63 -2.73
#